data_2956f2d85756d093f03083b9656e5d1f
#
_entry.id   2956f2d85756d093f03083b9656e5d1f
#
_cell.length_a   1.000
_cell.length_b   1.000
_cell.length_c   1.000
_cell.angle_alpha   90.00
_cell.angle_beta   90.00
_cell.angle_gamma   90.00
#
_symmetry.space_group_name_H-M   'P 1'
#
loop_
_entity.id
_entity.type
_entity.pdbx_description
1 polymer ?
#
loop_
_entity_poly.entity_id
_entity_poly.type
_entity_poly.pdbx_seq_one_letter_code
_entity_poly.pdbx_strand_id
1 'polypeptide(L)'
;MLGLKKSFCFLIAAAIIFSTVHFISGCAMTYNGEMLFFSEGCSQCHSFKGKGGRMGPDLSAVTNLRSDSWIDRYIINPTDINPLARMPSFNHLSNSKRKAIIAFLKK
;
A
#
# COMPACT_ATOMS: atom_id res chain seq x y z
N MET A 1 -23.97 39.29 36.59
CA MET A 1 -23.19 38.14 37.00
C MET A 1 -23.60 36.79 36.37
N LEU A 2 -24.81 36.61 35.86
CA LEU A 2 -25.24 35.36 35.18
C LEU A 2 -24.71 35.21 33.72
N GLY A 3 -24.37 36.32 33.05
CA GLY A 3 -23.89 36.25 31.66
C GLY A 3 -22.46 35.71 31.51
N LEU A 4 -21.60 35.96 32.46
CA LEU A 4 -20.19 35.55 32.40
C LEU A 4 -19.98 34.05 32.58
N LYS A 5 -20.82 33.38 33.36
CA LYS A 5 -20.75 31.92 33.57
C LYS A 5 -21.20 31.10 32.37
N LYS A 6 -22.19 31.59 31.60
CA LYS A 6 -22.63 30.92 30.35
C LYS A 6 -21.61 31.02 29.26
N SER A 7 -20.92 32.18 29.12
CA SER A 7 -19.87 32.37 28.14
C SER A 7 -18.62 31.50 28.40
N PHE A 8 -18.28 31.30 29.67
CA PHE A 8 -17.14 30.48 30.07
C PHE A 8 -17.39 28.99 29.81
N CYS A 9 -18.62 28.51 30.04
CA CYS A 9 -19.00 27.13 29.74
C CYS A 9 -18.98 26.84 28.23
N PHE A 10 -19.38 27.82 27.38
CA PHE A 10 -19.35 27.69 25.92
C PHE A 10 -17.91 27.63 25.37
N LEU A 11 -17.01 28.42 25.95
CA LEU A 11 -15.60 28.42 25.54
C LEU A 11 -14.89 27.12 25.93
N ILE A 12 -15.21 26.53 27.08
CA ILE A 12 -14.65 25.24 27.51
C ILE A 12 -15.20 24.10 26.63
N ALA A 13 -16.49 24.13 26.31
CA ALA A 13 -17.09 23.12 25.42
C ALA A 13 -16.50 23.17 23.99
N ALA A 14 -16.27 24.39 23.46
CA ALA A 14 -15.64 24.57 22.16
C ALA A 14 -14.17 24.10 22.15
N ALA A 15 -13.42 24.33 23.23
CA ALA A 15 -12.04 23.85 23.35
C ALA A 15 -11.95 22.33 23.44
N ILE A 16 -12.88 21.66 24.10
CA ILE A 16 -12.93 20.19 24.20
C ILE A 16 -13.26 19.57 22.85
N ILE A 17 -14.21 20.15 22.09
CA ILE A 17 -14.55 19.66 20.74
C ILE A 17 -13.36 19.82 19.77
N PHE A 18 -12.60 20.91 19.88
CA PHE A 18 -11.42 21.12 19.03
C PHE A 18 -10.27 20.17 19.35
N SER A 19 -10.15 19.75 20.63
CA SER A 19 -9.10 18.82 21.08
C SER A 19 -9.36 17.38 20.66
N THR A 20 -10.62 16.97 20.46
CA THR A 20 -10.96 15.59 20.09
C THR A 20 -10.82 15.28 18.60
N VAL A 21 -10.81 16.31 17.73
CA VAL A 21 -10.69 16.13 16.27
C VAL A 21 -9.25 15.75 15.87
N HIS A 22 -8.24 16.02 16.68
CA HIS A 22 -6.84 15.72 16.35
C HIS A 22 -6.40 14.27 16.66
N PHE A 23 -7.26 13.44 17.26
CA PHE A 23 -6.89 12.09 17.65
C PHE A 23 -7.27 11.00 16.63
N ILE A 24 -7.84 11.36 15.47
CA ILE A 24 -8.09 10.42 14.37
C ILE A 24 -7.02 10.62 13.27
N SER A 25 -5.77 10.79 13.67
CA SER A 25 -4.66 10.47 12.77
C SER A 25 -4.57 8.96 12.73
N GLY A 26 -5.38 8.36 11.85
CA GLY A 26 -5.35 6.95 11.60
C GLY A 26 -3.90 6.52 11.39
N CYS A 27 -3.47 5.55 12.16
CA CYS A 27 -2.21 4.86 11.95
C CYS A 27 -2.30 4.20 10.57
N ALA A 28 -1.91 4.93 9.53
CA ALA A 28 -1.79 4.38 8.20
C ALA A 28 -0.65 3.36 8.28
N MET A 29 -0.98 2.07 8.31
CA MET A 29 0.02 1.01 8.28
C MET A 29 0.80 1.14 6.98
N THR A 30 2.00 1.70 7.07
CA THR A 30 2.92 1.84 5.95
C THR A 30 3.63 0.50 5.78
N TYR A 31 3.26 -0.26 4.77
CA TYR A 31 3.94 -1.50 4.44
C TYR A 31 5.29 -1.23 3.76
N ASN A 32 6.31 -2.00 4.14
CA ASN A 32 7.59 -2.00 3.44
C ASN A 32 7.49 -2.89 2.20
N GLY A 33 7.47 -2.27 1.01
CA GLY A 33 7.32 -3.00 -0.26
C GLY A 33 8.48 -3.93 -0.58
N GLU A 34 9.71 -3.57 -0.19
CA GLU A 34 10.88 -4.45 -0.33
C GLU A 34 10.73 -5.71 0.52
N MET A 35 10.39 -5.54 1.79
CA MET A 35 10.16 -6.67 2.68
C MET A 35 9.07 -7.60 2.13
N LEU A 36 7.95 -7.03 1.64
CA LEU A 36 6.87 -7.79 1.04
C LEU A 36 7.33 -8.54 -0.23
N PHE A 37 8.12 -7.92 -1.09
CA PHE A 37 8.65 -8.55 -2.30
C PHE A 37 9.45 -9.82 -1.98
N PHE A 38 10.20 -9.81 -0.89
CA PHE A 38 10.95 -10.99 -0.44
C PHE A 38 10.07 -11.98 0.34
N SER A 39 9.27 -11.52 1.29
CA SER A 39 8.50 -12.39 2.19
C SER A 39 7.33 -13.10 1.49
N GLU A 40 6.72 -12.45 0.49
CA GLU A 40 5.64 -13.06 -0.31
C GLU A 40 6.18 -13.94 -1.47
N GLY A 41 7.51 -14.06 -1.59
CA GLY A 41 8.16 -14.96 -2.53
C GLY A 41 8.30 -14.46 -3.96
N CYS A 42 8.05 -13.17 -4.25
CA CYS A 42 8.23 -12.60 -5.57
C CYS A 42 9.67 -12.78 -6.08
N SER A 43 10.65 -12.59 -5.19
CA SER A 43 12.08 -12.73 -5.48
C SER A 43 12.53 -14.16 -5.77
N GLN A 44 11.73 -15.17 -5.49
CA GLN A 44 12.07 -16.56 -5.84
C GLN A 44 12.03 -16.79 -7.34
N CYS A 45 11.13 -16.10 -8.04
CA CYS A 45 10.96 -16.21 -9.48
C CYS A 45 11.49 -15.00 -10.25
N HIS A 46 11.37 -13.79 -9.69
CA HIS A 46 11.71 -12.55 -10.35
C HIS A 46 13.02 -11.95 -9.83
N SER A 47 13.83 -11.42 -10.75
CA SER A 47 14.93 -10.53 -10.40
C SER A 47 14.46 -9.07 -10.38
N PHE A 48 15.09 -8.28 -9.50
CA PHE A 48 14.97 -6.83 -9.44
C PHE A 48 16.35 -6.24 -9.14
N LYS A 49 16.84 -5.37 -10.02
CA LYS A 49 18.18 -4.75 -9.93
C LYS A 49 19.29 -5.79 -9.69
N GLY A 50 19.25 -6.87 -10.46
CA GLY A 50 20.25 -7.93 -10.44
C GLY A 50 20.15 -8.92 -9.28
N LYS A 51 19.14 -8.80 -8.39
CA LYS A 51 18.92 -9.71 -7.26
C LYS A 51 17.61 -10.48 -7.44
N GLY A 52 17.62 -11.79 -7.21
CA GLY A 52 16.45 -12.65 -7.25
C GLY A 52 16.53 -13.76 -8.29
N GLY A 53 15.39 -14.46 -8.49
CA GLY A 53 15.25 -15.60 -9.38
C GLY A 53 15.18 -15.22 -10.87
N ARG A 54 15.19 -16.26 -11.73
CA ARG A 54 15.17 -16.11 -13.19
C ARG A 54 14.05 -16.94 -13.85
N MET A 55 13.12 -17.47 -13.06
CA MET A 55 11.97 -18.21 -13.61
C MET A 55 10.93 -17.27 -14.23
N GLY A 56 10.79 -16.07 -13.69
CA GLY A 56 9.98 -15.00 -14.21
C GLY A 56 10.83 -13.89 -14.85
N PRO A 57 10.21 -12.92 -15.52
CA PRO A 57 10.93 -11.79 -16.10
C PRO A 57 11.58 -10.90 -15.03
N ASP A 58 12.66 -10.21 -15.39
CA ASP A 58 13.25 -9.15 -14.60
C ASP A 58 12.26 -7.98 -14.45
N LEU A 59 12.09 -7.49 -13.23
CA LEU A 59 11.13 -6.44 -12.91
C LEU A 59 11.75 -5.03 -12.81
N SER A 60 13.05 -4.87 -13.11
CA SER A 60 13.75 -3.59 -12.94
C SER A 60 13.18 -2.45 -13.79
N ALA A 61 12.52 -2.76 -14.90
CA ALA A 61 11.91 -1.78 -15.80
C ALA A 61 10.38 -1.90 -15.89
N VAL A 62 9.75 -2.78 -15.11
CA VAL A 62 8.32 -3.11 -15.28
C VAL A 62 7.41 -1.90 -15.13
N THR A 63 7.72 -0.99 -14.22
CA THR A 63 6.92 0.23 -13.97
C THR A 63 7.06 1.28 -15.07
N ASN A 64 8.07 1.17 -15.92
CA ASN A 64 8.21 1.99 -17.13
C ASN A 64 7.44 1.39 -18.32
N LEU A 65 7.19 0.08 -18.30
CA LEU A 65 6.55 -0.67 -19.38
C LEU A 65 5.05 -0.87 -19.14
N ARG A 66 4.60 -0.86 -17.87
CA ARG A 66 3.23 -1.14 -17.46
C ARG A 66 2.76 -0.14 -16.42
N SER A 67 1.47 0.21 -16.49
CA SER A 67 0.85 1.05 -15.47
C SER A 67 0.70 0.32 -14.14
N ASP A 68 0.62 1.07 -13.04
CA ASP A 68 0.39 0.53 -11.70
C ASP A 68 -0.87 -0.33 -11.64
N SER A 69 -1.94 0.11 -12.30
CA SER A 69 -3.20 -0.63 -12.35
C SER A 69 -3.11 -1.94 -13.12
N TRP A 70 -2.27 -1.99 -14.16
CA TRP A 70 -1.99 -3.22 -14.88
C TRP A 70 -1.21 -4.20 -14.01
N ILE A 71 -0.16 -3.71 -13.33
CA ILE A 71 0.68 -4.52 -12.43
C ILE A 71 -0.18 -5.04 -11.27
N ASP A 72 -1.01 -4.18 -10.66
CA ASP A 72 -1.91 -4.57 -9.56
C ASP A 72 -2.84 -5.73 -9.97
N ARG A 73 -3.51 -5.62 -11.11
CA ARG A 73 -4.38 -6.69 -11.63
C ARG A 73 -3.61 -7.96 -11.94
N TYR A 74 -2.39 -7.83 -12.49
CA TYR A 74 -1.55 -8.99 -12.79
C TYR A 74 -1.12 -9.72 -11.52
N ILE A 75 -0.81 -9.00 -10.44
CA ILE A 75 -0.50 -9.59 -9.13
C ILE A 75 -1.73 -10.33 -8.56
N ILE A 76 -2.92 -9.74 -8.69
CA ILE A 76 -4.16 -10.35 -8.19
C ILE A 76 -4.44 -11.68 -8.88
N ASN A 77 -4.51 -11.68 -10.20
CA ASN A 77 -4.78 -12.88 -10.98
C ASN A 77 -4.10 -12.80 -12.36
N PRO A 78 -2.89 -13.36 -12.50
CA PRO A 78 -2.14 -13.30 -13.76
C PRO A 78 -2.88 -13.92 -14.94
N THR A 79 -3.66 -14.97 -14.72
CA THR A 79 -4.36 -15.70 -15.78
C THR A 79 -5.52 -14.91 -16.39
N ASP A 80 -6.06 -13.90 -15.71
CA ASP A 80 -7.08 -13.01 -16.28
C ASP A 80 -6.51 -12.12 -17.41
N ILE A 81 -5.20 -11.87 -17.37
CA ILE A 81 -4.52 -11.03 -18.36
C ILE A 81 -3.76 -11.91 -19.39
N ASN A 82 -3.14 -12.97 -18.91
CA ASN A 82 -2.43 -13.93 -19.74
C ASN A 82 -2.83 -15.35 -19.34
N PRO A 83 -3.72 -16.02 -20.08
CA PRO A 83 -4.17 -17.39 -19.75
C PRO A 83 -3.04 -18.42 -19.64
N LEU A 84 -1.87 -18.14 -20.20
CA LEU A 84 -0.68 -19.02 -20.14
C LEU A 84 0.27 -18.65 -19.00
N ALA A 85 -0.09 -17.67 -18.15
CA ALA A 85 0.75 -17.27 -17.04
C ALA A 85 0.97 -18.42 -16.06
N ARG A 86 2.23 -18.59 -15.64
CA ARG A 86 2.62 -19.54 -14.61
C ARG A 86 2.83 -18.91 -13.24
N MET A 87 2.76 -17.60 -13.17
CA MET A 87 2.81 -16.84 -11.92
C MET A 87 1.58 -17.20 -11.08
N PRO A 88 1.73 -17.51 -9.78
CA PRO A 88 0.58 -17.79 -8.92
C PRO A 88 -0.22 -16.50 -8.66
N SER A 89 -1.49 -16.68 -8.29
CA SER A 89 -2.36 -15.58 -7.85
C SER A 89 -1.96 -15.12 -6.45
N PHE A 90 -1.90 -13.80 -6.25
CA PHE A 90 -1.67 -13.14 -4.97
C PHE A 90 -2.91 -12.36 -4.49
N ASN A 91 -4.10 -12.90 -4.78
CA ASN A 91 -5.38 -12.28 -4.40
C ASN A 91 -5.58 -12.14 -2.88
N HIS A 92 -4.82 -12.89 -2.08
CA HIS A 92 -4.79 -12.78 -0.61
C HIS A 92 -4.12 -11.50 -0.11
N LEU A 93 -3.31 -10.83 -0.94
CA LEU A 93 -2.67 -9.58 -0.58
C LEU A 93 -3.68 -8.43 -0.58
N SER A 94 -3.70 -7.64 0.50
CA SER A 94 -4.50 -6.42 0.53
C SER A 94 -4.02 -5.40 -0.51
N ASN A 95 -4.91 -4.51 -0.93
CA ASN A 95 -4.58 -3.41 -1.84
C ASN A 95 -3.36 -2.61 -1.37
N SER A 96 -3.28 -2.30 -0.06
CA SER A 96 -2.16 -1.55 0.53
C SER A 96 -0.83 -2.29 0.41
N LYS A 97 -0.82 -3.61 0.59
CA LYS A 97 0.38 -4.43 0.41
C LYS A 97 0.83 -4.45 -1.06
N ARG A 98 -0.09 -4.64 -2.01
CA ARG A 98 0.23 -4.63 -3.43
C ARG A 98 0.76 -3.27 -3.89
N LYS A 99 0.14 -2.17 -3.44
CA LYS A 99 0.63 -0.81 -3.71
C LYS A 99 2.04 -0.58 -3.16
N ALA A 100 2.36 -1.11 -1.98
CA ALA A 100 3.70 -1.02 -1.42
C ALA A 100 4.73 -1.77 -2.27
N ILE A 101 4.41 -2.97 -2.77
CA ILE A 101 5.26 -3.72 -3.70
C ILE A 101 5.48 -2.92 -4.99
N ILE A 102 4.42 -2.39 -5.60
CA ILE A 102 4.53 -1.57 -6.81
C ILE A 102 5.39 -0.33 -6.58
N ALA A 103 5.23 0.34 -5.43
CA ALA A 103 6.06 1.48 -5.08
C ALA A 103 7.56 1.12 -4.90
N PHE A 104 7.84 -0.09 -4.40
CA PHE A 104 9.21 -0.60 -4.33
C PHE A 104 9.81 -0.81 -5.74
N LEU A 105 9.04 -1.36 -6.67
CA LEU A 105 9.48 -1.60 -8.04
C LEU A 105 9.73 -0.31 -8.85
N LYS A 106 9.35 0.86 -8.33
CA LYS A 106 9.64 2.18 -8.94
C LYS A 106 10.99 2.78 -8.51
N LYS A 107 11.66 2.19 -7.54
CA LYS A 107 12.95 2.68 -7.06
C LYS A 107 14.09 2.28 -7.98
#